data_ca5f95805a236290e0aa37efe069adfc
#
_entry.id   ca5f95805a236290e0aa37efe069adfc
#
_cell.length_a   1.000
_cell.length_b   1.000
_cell.length_c   1.000
_cell.angle_alpha   90.00
_cell.angle_beta   90.00
_cell.angle_gamma   90.00
#
_symmetry.space_group_name_H-M   'P 1'
#
loop_
_entity.id
_entity.type
_entity.pdbx_description
1 polymer ?
#
loop_
_entity_poly.entity_id
_entity_poly.type
_entity_poly.pdbx_seq_one_letter_code
_entity_poly.pdbx_strand_id
1 'polypeptide(L)'
;FDFKSSLRPTSSKLREVLFNWLQFEIQDYQCLDLFAGTGALGIEAISRGAEKTVFIESNKKNYIALKKSISELNLNTQSMVLFKNGIAWIKENDLSVFDLIFLDPPFDNNYETKVLEILCKNKDLKSSCKIYIEFSKFSEIKLSNSFEILKEKAIGDVKALLVKIK
;
A
#
# COMPACT_ATOMS: atom_id res chain seq x y z
N PHE A 1 -17.92 3.95 4.37
CA PHE A 1 -16.59 4.29 4.83
C PHE A 1 -16.68 5.33 5.94
N ASP A 2 -16.10 5.05 7.09
CA ASP A 2 -16.02 6.03 8.16
C ASP A 2 -14.78 6.89 7.97
N PHE A 3 -14.98 8.08 7.48
CA PHE A 3 -13.92 9.04 7.23
C PHE A 3 -13.10 9.35 8.49
N LYS A 4 -13.73 9.29 9.67
CA LYS A 4 -13.04 9.53 10.93
C LYS A 4 -12.05 8.44 11.29
N SER A 5 -12.31 7.19 10.91
CA SER A 5 -11.41 6.08 11.22
C SER A 5 -10.12 6.12 10.39
N SER A 6 -10.16 6.67 9.17
CA SER A 6 -8.99 6.79 8.30
C SER A 6 -8.08 7.95 8.69
N LEU A 7 -8.59 8.90 9.47
CA LEU A 7 -7.85 10.09 9.91
C LEU A 7 -7.31 9.95 11.33
N ARG A 8 -7.10 8.72 11.80
CA ARG A 8 -6.46 8.51 13.11
C ARG A 8 -5.10 9.21 13.14
N PRO A 9 -4.77 9.94 14.23
CA PRO A 9 -3.48 10.60 14.34
C PRO A 9 -2.29 9.67 14.13
N THR A 10 -2.42 8.40 14.57
CA THR A 10 -1.42 7.35 14.38
C THR A 10 -1.16 7.06 12.89
N SER A 11 -2.23 6.93 12.10
CA SER A 11 -2.12 6.66 10.65
C SER A 11 -1.49 7.84 9.90
N SER A 12 -1.84 9.07 10.27
CA SER A 12 -1.22 10.26 9.70
C SER A 12 0.26 10.35 10.00
N LYS A 13 0.66 10.03 11.23
CA LYS A 13 2.07 10.04 11.64
C LYS A 13 2.88 8.96 10.94
N LEU A 14 2.33 7.75 10.82
CA LEU A 14 3.00 6.65 10.11
C LEU A 14 3.15 6.97 8.63
N ARG A 15 2.14 7.59 8.01
CA ARG A 15 2.21 8.02 6.61
C ARG A 15 3.35 9.03 6.42
N GLU A 16 3.48 10.01 7.31
CA GLU A 16 4.59 10.96 7.30
C GLU A 16 5.94 10.26 7.42
N VAL A 17 6.07 9.32 8.36
CA VAL A 17 7.30 8.52 8.54
C VAL A 17 7.65 7.76 7.27
N LEU A 18 6.67 7.09 6.65
CA LEU A 18 6.88 6.34 5.41
C LEU A 18 7.44 7.23 4.30
N PHE A 19 6.81 8.37 4.05
CA PHE A 19 7.22 9.24 2.96
C PHE A 19 8.52 9.99 3.25
N ASN A 20 8.87 10.19 4.52
CA ASN A 20 10.20 10.64 4.90
C ASN A 20 11.25 9.57 4.58
N TRP A 21 10.96 8.29 4.82
CA TRP A 21 11.87 7.20 4.44
C TRP A 21 12.12 7.14 2.93
N LEU A 22 11.11 7.50 2.13
CA LEU A 22 11.16 7.40 0.68
C LEU A 22 11.48 8.71 -0.04
N GLN A 23 11.75 9.80 0.68
CA GLN A 23 11.81 11.14 0.12
C GLN A 23 12.80 11.33 -1.04
N PHE A 24 13.88 10.55 -1.06
CA PHE A 24 14.89 10.63 -2.13
C PHE A 24 14.69 9.57 -3.22
N GLU A 25 13.70 8.70 -3.09
CA GLU A 25 13.51 7.56 -3.99
C GLU A 25 12.18 7.58 -4.74
N ILE A 26 11.15 8.22 -4.16
CA ILE A 26 9.76 8.13 -4.64
C ILE A 26 9.54 8.74 -6.02
N GLN A 27 10.42 9.62 -6.48
CA GLN A 27 10.28 10.27 -7.78
C GLN A 27 10.18 9.23 -8.90
N ASP A 28 9.15 9.38 -9.73
CA ASP A 28 8.84 8.50 -10.87
C ASP A 28 8.48 7.05 -10.52
N TYR A 29 8.19 6.76 -9.26
CA TYR A 29 7.75 5.42 -8.84
C TYR A 29 6.40 5.04 -9.44
N GLN A 30 6.29 3.75 -9.79
CA GLN A 30 5.02 3.09 -10.08
C GLN A 30 4.55 2.42 -8.78
N CYS A 31 3.40 2.83 -8.27
CA CYS A 31 2.88 2.37 -6.98
C CYS A 31 1.62 1.53 -7.13
N LEU A 32 1.45 0.57 -6.24
CA LEU A 32 0.24 -0.24 -6.11
C LEU A 32 -0.32 -0.08 -4.71
N ASP A 33 -1.53 0.48 -4.59
CA ASP A 33 -2.26 0.61 -3.34
C ASP A 33 -3.31 -0.51 -3.28
N LEU A 34 -2.94 -1.62 -2.64
CA LEU A 34 -3.65 -2.89 -2.78
C LEU A 34 -4.97 -2.96 -2.01
N PHE A 35 -5.09 -2.21 -0.93
CA PHE A 35 -6.31 -2.06 -0.13
C PHE A 35 -6.55 -0.58 0.07
N ALA A 36 -6.96 0.09 -1.00
CA ALA A 36 -6.83 1.54 -1.12
C ALA A 36 -7.67 2.34 -0.11
N GLY A 37 -8.89 1.90 0.20
CA GLY A 37 -9.77 2.65 1.08
C GLY A 37 -10.01 4.07 0.59
N THR A 38 -9.57 5.07 1.37
CA THR A 38 -9.63 6.48 0.97
C THR A 38 -8.60 6.85 -0.09
N GLY A 39 -7.62 5.98 -0.34
CA GLY A 39 -6.50 6.27 -1.23
C GLY A 39 -5.42 7.14 -0.61
N ALA A 40 -5.42 7.34 0.70
CA ALA A 40 -4.50 8.25 1.37
C ALA A 40 -3.03 7.96 1.05
N LEU A 41 -2.61 6.70 1.05
CA LEU A 41 -1.22 6.32 0.76
C LEU A 41 -0.87 6.56 -0.71
N GLY A 42 -1.69 6.06 -1.62
CA GLY A 42 -1.44 6.20 -3.05
C GLY A 42 -1.53 7.64 -3.54
N ILE A 43 -2.44 8.43 -3.00
CA ILE A 43 -2.57 9.86 -3.32
C ILE A 43 -1.34 10.62 -2.82
N GLU A 44 -0.89 10.36 -1.61
CA GLU A 44 0.33 10.98 -1.07
C GLU A 44 1.55 10.61 -1.91
N ALA A 45 1.65 9.37 -2.38
CA ALA A 45 2.72 8.95 -3.27
C ALA A 45 2.79 9.82 -4.52
N ILE A 46 1.66 10.06 -5.17
CA ILE A 46 1.58 10.93 -6.34
C ILE A 46 2.00 12.36 -5.98
N SER A 47 1.51 12.87 -4.85
CA SER A 47 1.87 14.19 -4.35
C SER A 47 3.38 14.35 -4.11
N ARG A 48 4.06 13.26 -3.78
CA ARG A 48 5.51 13.24 -3.51
C ARG A 48 6.36 12.95 -4.74
N GLY A 49 5.75 12.77 -5.90
CA GLY A 49 6.48 12.62 -7.16
C GLY A 49 6.38 11.25 -7.83
N ALA A 50 5.61 10.32 -7.31
CA ALA A 50 5.36 9.06 -7.99
C ALA A 50 4.74 9.32 -9.36
N GLU A 51 5.11 8.52 -10.34
CA GLU A 51 4.58 8.67 -11.70
C GLU A 51 3.13 8.25 -11.79
N LYS A 52 2.78 7.14 -11.16
CA LYS A 52 1.43 6.57 -11.24
C LYS A 52 1.14 5.70 -10.03
N THR A 53 -0.12 5.67 -9.63
CA THR A 53 -0.63 4.71 -8.64
C THR A 53 -1.82 3.94 -9.21
N VAL A 54 -1.77 2.62 -9.07
CA VAL A 54 -2.90 1.73 -9.27
C VAL A 54 -3.55 1.48 -7.92
N PHE A 55 -4.82 1.83 -7.79
CA PHE A 55 -5.60 1.65 -6.56
C PHE A 55 -6.55 0.47 -6.74
N ILE A 56 -6.49 -0.49 -5.83
CA ILE A 56 -7.41 -1.63 -5.81
C ILE A 56 -8.32 -1.49 -4.61
N GLU A 57 -9.62 -1.51 -4.82
CA GLU A 57 -10.61 -1.39 -3.76
C GLU A 57 -11.78 -2.33 -4.02
N SER A 58 -12.13 -3.16 -3.05
CA SER A 58 -13.18 -4.17 -3.18
C SER A 58 -14.55 -3.71 -2.66
N ASN A 59 -14.60 -2.62 -1.90
CA ASN A 59 -15.85 -2.05 -1.41
C ASN A 59 -16.35 -1.01 -2.40
N LYS A 60 -17.55 -1.21 -2.94
CA LYS A 60 -18.11 -0.34 -3.98
C LYS A 60 -18.26 1.12 -3.53
N LYS A 61 -18.69 1.34 -2.31
CA LYS A 61 -18.87 2.69 -1.76
C LYS A 61 -17.53 3.42 -1.67
N ASN A 62 -16.49 2.74 -1.18
CA ASN A 62 -15.14 3.29 -1.10
C ASN A 62 -14.56 3.55 -2.49
N TYR A 63 -14.78 2.62 -3.43
CA TYR A 63 -14.35 2.78 -4.82
C TYR A 63 -14.93 4.04 -5.46
N ILE A 64 -16.23 4.27 -5.30
CA ILE A 64 -16.91 5.46 -5.86
C ILE A 64 -16.34 6.73 -5.21
N ALA A 65 -16.19 6.74 -3.88
CA ALA A 65 -15.66 7.88 -3.15
C ALA A 65 -14.21 8.19 -3.55
N LEU A 66 -13.39 7.17 -3.74
CA LEU A 66 -12.01 7.32 -4.16
C LEU A 66 -11.90 7.90 -5.57
N LYS A 67 -12.70 7.41 -6.50
CA LYS A 67 -12.73 7.96 -7.87
C LYS A 67 -13.11 9.44 -7.86
N LYS A 68 -14.08 9.81 -7.03
CA LYS A 68 -14.50 11.21 -6.88
C LYS A 68 -13.35 12.07 -6.33
N SER A 69 -12.68 11.61 -5.29
CA SER A 69 -11.54 12.33 -4.68
C SER A 69 -10.42 12.55 -5.70
N ILE A 70 -10.09 11.53 -6.48
CA ILE A 70 -9.05 11.60 -7.52
C ILE A 70 -9.42 12.63 -8.59
N SER A 71 -10.68 12.66 -9.03
CA SER A 71 -11.16 13.66 -9.99
C SER A 71 -11.10 15.08 -9.43
N GLU A 72 -11.53 15.26 -8.18
CA GLU A 72 -11.49 16.56 -7.51
C GLU A 72 -10.07 17.10 -7.33
N LEU A 73 -9.10 16.20 -7.14
CA LEU A 73 -7.69 16.55 -7.01
C LEU A 73 -6.95 16.63 -8.35
N ASN A 74 -7.66 16.43 -9.46
CA ASN A 74 -7.07 16.44 -10.81
C ASN A 74 -5.94 15.42 -11.00
N LEU A 75 -6.09 14.23 -10.43
CA LEU A 75 -5.08 13.17 -10.49
C LEU A 75 -5.43 12.02 -11.44
N ASN A 76 -6.43 12.20 -12.32
CA ASN A 76 -6.91 11.13 -13.20
C ASN A 76 -5.84 10.54 -14.11
N THR A 77 -4.91 11.36 -14.60
CA THR A 77 -3.85 10.89 -15.51
C THR A 77 -2.80 10.06 -14.81
N GLN A 78 -2.64 10.23 -13.50
CA GLN A 78 -1.64 9.54 -12.68
C GLN A 78 -2.23 8.39 -11.86
N SER A 79 -3.51 8.10 -12.05
CA SER A 79 -4.24 7.15 -11.22
C SER A 79 -5.04 6.17 -12.07
N MET A 80 -5.05 4.91 -11.64
CA MET A 80 -5.96 3.89 -12.15
C MET A 80 -6.68 3.28 -10.95
N VAL A 81 -8.00 3.42 -10.88
CA VAL A 81 -8.81 2.90 -9.77
C VAL A 81 -9.60 1.71 -10.25
N LEU A 82 -9.42 0.56 -9.61
CA LEU A 82 -10.05 -0.70 -10.01
C LEU A 82 -10.93 -1.23 -8.87
N PHE A 83 -12.18 -1.55 -9.23
CA PHE A 83 -13.11 -2.23 -8.33
C PHE A 83 -12.85 -3.73 -8.41
N LYS A 84 -11.93 -4.22 -7.56
CA LYS A 84 -11.44 -5.60 -7.58
C LYS A 84 -11.09 -6.06 -6.16
N ASN A 85 -11.00 -7.38 -5.99
CA ASN A 85 -10.41 -7.98 -4.81
C ASN A 85 -8.88 -7.94 -4.94
N GLY A 86 -8.18 -7.37 -3.96
CA GLY A 86 -6.73 -7.18 -4.02
C GLY A 86 -5.95 -8.48 -4.15
N ILE A 87 -6.30 -9.50 -3.37
CA ILE A 87 -5.61 -10.79 -3.40
C ILE A 87 -5.79 -11.47 -4.75
N ALA A 88 -7.01 -11.49 -5.30
CA ALA A 88 -7.28 -12.04 -6.61
C ALA A 88 -6.50 -11.29 -7.70
N TRP A 89 -6.46 -9.97 -7.61
CA TRP A 89 -5.79 -9.13 -8.59
C TRP A 89 -4.30 -9.41 -8.70
N ILE A 90 -3.59 -9.53 -7.56
CA ILE A 90 -2.14 -9.80 -7.59
C ILE A 90 -1.80 -11.20 -8.10
N LYS A 91 -2.73 -12.16 -8.00
CA LYS A 91 -2.55 -13.49 -8.58
C LYS A 91 -2.67 -13.52 -10.09
N GLU A 92 -3.42 -12.58 -10.67
CA GLU A 92 -3.82 -12.60 -12.08
C GLU A 92 -3.07 -11.56 -12.92
N ASN A 93 -2.32 -10.66 -12.32
CA ASN A 93 -1.71 -9.54 -13.04
C ASN A 93 -0.19 -9.53 -12.90
N ASP A 94 0.47 -8.94 -13.90
CA ASP A 94 1.91 -8.74 -13.90
C ASP A 94 2.26 -7.61 -12.92
N LEU A 95 3.16 -7.90 -11.98
CA LEU A 95 3.60 -6.96 -10.96
C LEU A 95 4.98 -6.37 -11.24
N SER A 96 5.58 -6.67 -12.40
CA SER A 96 6.96 -6.29 -12.72
C SER A 96 7.20 -4.78 -12.80
N VAL A 97 6.15 -4.00 -13.03
CA VAL A 97 6.27 -2.54 -13.16
C VAL A 97 6.36 -1.81 -11.83
N PHE A 98 5.94 -2.43 -10.73
CA PHE A 98 5.80 -1.73 -9.46
C PHE A 98 7.12 -1.56 -8.72
N ASP A 99 7.32 -0.35 -8.21
CA ASP A 99 8.46 0.03 -7.36
C ASP A 99 8.09 0.01 -5.89
N LEU A 100 6.80 0.19 -5.58
CA LEU A 100 6.28 0.27 -4.22
C LEU A 100 4.88 -0.30 -4.15
N ILE A 101 4.65 -1.19 -3.20
CA ILE A 101 3.35 -1.78 -2.91
C ILE A 101 2.95 -1.39 -1.49
N PHE A 102 1.78 -0.77 -1.34
CA PHE A 102 1.19 -0.49 -0.03
C PHE A 102 0.30 -1.66 0.38
N LEU A 103 0.56 -2.21 1.56
CA LEU A 103 -0.19 -3.31 2.14
C LEU A 103 -0.74 -2.88 3.50
N ASP A 104 -1.92 -2.29 3.48
CA ASP A 104 -2.63 -1.80 4.66
C ASP A 104 -4.07 -2.35 4.66
N PRO A 105 -4.24 -3.68 4.83
CA PRO A 105 -5.55 -4.31 4.78
C PRO A 105 -6.34 -4.10 6.07
N PRO A 106 -7.65 -4.42 6.06
CA PRO A 106 -8.43 -4.48 7.30
C PRO A 106 -7.78 -5.43 8.30
N PHE A 107 -7.73 -5.05 9.58
CA PHE A 107 -6.94 -5.74 10.61
C PHE A 107 -7.42 -7.16 10.98
N ASP A 108 -8.64 -7.57 10.59
CA ASP A 108 -9.29 -8.75 11.15
C ASP A 108 -9.10 -10.05 10.36
N ASN A 109 -8.37 -10.06 9.23
CA ASN A 109 -8.42 -11.18 8.29
C ASN A 109 -7.09 -11.80 7.90
N ASN A 110 -5.98 -11.48 8.56
CA ASN A 110 -4.63 -11.99 8.22
C ASN A 110 -4.26 -11.83 6.75
N TYR A 111 -4.77 -10.80 6.10
CA TYR A 111 -4.49 -10.53 4.69
C TYR A 111 -3.00 -10.26 4.44
N GLU A 112 -2.30 -9.67 5.41
CA GLU A 112 -0.88 -9.38 5.31
C GLU A 112 -0.07 -10.64 5.00
N THR A 113 -0.29 -11.68 5.78
CA THR A 113 0.43 -12.96 5.61
C THR A 113 0.13 -13.58 4.24
N LYS A 114 -1.13 -13.60 3.83
CA LYS A 114 -1.55 -14.13 2.53
C LYS A 114 -0.92 -13.38 1.37
N VAL A 115 -0.95 -12.04 1.41
CA VAL A 115 -0.37 -11.21 0.37
C VAL A 115 1.14 -11.41 0.30
N LEU A 116 1.82 -11.42 1.45
CA LEU A 116 3.27 -11.63 1.51
C LEU A 116 3.68 -12.99 0.94
N GLU A 117 2.91 -14.04 1.20
CA GLU A 117 3.15 -15.36 0.60
C GLU A 117 3.03 -15.33 -0.92
N ILE A 118 2.01 -14.66 -1.45
CA ILE A 118 1.81 -14.51 -2.89
C ILE A 118 2.95 -13.71 -3.51
N LEU A 119 3.31 -12.59 -2.90
CA LEU A 119 4.38 -11.72 -3.41
C LEU A 119 5.74 -12.42 -3.38
N CYS A 120 6.01 -13.18 -2.34
CA CYS A 120 7.26 -13.96 -2.20
C CYS A 120 7.43 -14.99 -3.32
N LYS A 121 6.33 -15.56 -3.80
CA LYS A 121 6.33 -16.56 -4.88
C LYS A 121 6.22 -15.94 -6.26
N ASN A 122 5.97 -14.64 -6.36
CA ASN A 122 5.80 -13.96 -7.65
C ASN A 122 7.15 -13.74 -8.31
N LYS A 123 7.34 -14.38 -9.47
CA LYS A 123 8.62 -14.33 -10.20
C LYS A 123 8.81 -13.01 -10.96
N ASP A 124 7.75 -12.28 -11.20
CA ASP A 124 7.79 -11.04 -11.99
C ASP A 124 8.13 -9.83 -11.13
N LEU A 125 7.90 -9.91 -9.82
CA LEU A 125 8.17 -8.81 -8.90
C LEU A 125 9.67 -8.51 -8.86
N LYS A 126 10.04 -7.28 -9.19
CA LYS A 126 11.46 -6.91 -9.19
C LYS A 126 12.03 -6.85 -7.78
N SER A 127 13.30 -7.21 -7.65
CA SER A 127 13.99 -7.25 -6.35
C SER A 127 14.09 -5.88 -5.69
N SER A 128 14.02 -4.80 -6.46
CA SER A 128 14.02 -3.43 -5.95
C SER A 128 12.67 -2.96 -5.45
N CYS A 129 11.59 -3.70 -5.70
CA CYS A 129 10.25 -3.33 -5.24
C CYS A 129 10.19 -3.33 -3.72
N LYS A 130 9.77 -2.21 -3.15
CA LYS A 130 9.55 -2.08 -1.71
C LYS A 130 8.09 -2.37 -1.37
N ILE A 131 7.87 -2.98 -0.23
CA ILE A 131 6.53 -3.30 0.28
C ILE A 131 6.39 -2.61 1.63
N TYR A 132 5.40 -1.75 1.75
CA TYR A 132 5.03 -1.11 3.01
C TYR A 132 3.88 -1.83 3.64
N ILE A 133 4.03 -2.22 4.91
CA ILE A 133 3.04 -3.00 5.65
C ILE A 133 2.68 -2.26 6.93
N GLU A 134 1.39 -2.08 7.18
CA GLU A 134 0.85 -1.58 8.44
C GLU A 134 0.00 -2.66 9.10
N PHE A 135 0.21 -2.88 10.39
CA PHE A 135 -0.52 -3.90 11.14
C PHE A 135 -0.57 -3.57 12.62
N SER A 136 -1.49 -4.22 13.35
CA SER A 136 -1.55 -4.12 14.81
C SER A 136 -0.31 -4.75 15.43
N LYS A 137 0.33 -4.08 16.38
CA LYS A 137 1.50 -4.63 17.08
C LYS A 137 1.19 -5.91 17.85
N PHE A 138 -0.09 -6.20 18.08
CA PHE A 138 -0.54 -7.44 18.73
C PHE A 138 -0.74 -8.59 17.75
N SER A 139 -0.67 -8.33 16.45
CA SER A 139 -0.76 -9.36 15.40
C SER A 139 0.60 -10.01 15.19
N GLU A 140 0.58 -11.33 14.94
CA GLU A 140 1.78 -12.04 14.51
C GLU A 140 1.84 -12.04 12.99
N ILE A 141 2.78 -11.28 12.44
CA ILE A 141 3.09 -11.36 11.02
C ILE A 141 4.29 -12.27 10.84
N LYS A 142 4.09 -13.33 10.05
CA LYS A 142 5.19 -14.25 9.69
C LYS A 142 5.85 -13.72 8.42
N LEU A 143 6.96 -13.00 8.59
CA LEU A 143 7.84 -12.70 7.48
C LEU A 143 8.74 -13.90 7.26
N SER A 144 8.69 -14.49 6.07
CA SER A 144 9.62 -15.55 5.70
C SER A 144 11.04 -14.97 5.59
N ASN A 145 12.04 -15.85 5.62
CA ASN A 145 13.45 -15.47 5.41
C ASN A 145 13.71 -14.88 4.02
N SER A 146 12.72 -14.92 3.15
CA SER A 146 12.81 -14.32 1.82
C SER A 146 12.71 -12.79 1.82
N PHE A 147 12.29 -12.20 2.94
CA PHE A 147 12.14 -10.75 3.06
C PHE A 147 13.25 -10.14 3.90
N GLU A 148 13.68 -8.96 3.50
CA GLU A 148 14.61 -8.11 4.24
C GLU A 148 13.84 -6.89 4.77
N ILE A 149 13.95 -6.63 6.07
CA ILE A 149 13.36 -5.44 6.69
C ILE A 149 14.31 -4.27 6.48
N LEU A 150 13.86 -3.25 5.76
CA LEU A 150 14.63 -2.04 5.48
C LEU A 150 14.44 -0.99 6.57
N LYS A 151 13.20 -0.82 7.03
CA LYS A 151 12.82 0.17 8.04
C LYS A 151 11.66 -0.37 8.87
N GLU A 152 11.57 0.08 10.14
CA GLU A 152 10.43 -0.22 10.98
C GLU A 152 10.11 0.94 11.92
N LYS A 153 8.85 1.07 12.30
CA LYS A 153 8.38 2.08 13.24
C LYS A 153 7.11 1.58 13.93
N ALA A 154 7.00 1.83 15.22
CA ALA A 154 5.76 1.60 15.97
C ALA A 154 5.26 2.93 16.52
N ILE A 155 3.98 3.20 16.38
CA ILE A 155 3.29 4.34 16.96
C ILE A 155 1.99 3.84 17.57
N GLY A 156 1.80 4.02 18.89
CA GLY A 156 0.64 3.47 19.58
C GLY A 156 0.58 1.96 19.42
N ASP A 157 -0.57 1.47 18.95
CA ASP A 157 -0.83 0.05 18.76
C ASP A 157 -0.58 -0.42 17.32
N VAL A 158 0.02 0.43 16.48
CA VAL A 158 0.26 0.12 15.06
C VAL A 158 1.75 0.04 14.80
N LYS A 159 2.15 -0.97 14.06
CA LYS A 159 3.53 -1.16 13.60
C LYS A 159 3.57 -1.08 12.07
N ALA A 160 4.59 -0.42 11.57
CA ALA A 160 4.84 -0.29 10.14
C ALA A 160 6.21 -0.85 9.79
N LEU A 161 6.26 -1.58 8.69
CA LEU A 161 7.50 -2.13 8.13
C LEU A 161 7.63 -1.70 6.67
N LEU A 162 8.86 -1.41 6.28
CA LEU A 162 9.23 -1.30 4.86
C LEU A 162 10.16 -2.46 4.57
N VAL A 163 9.78 -3.35 3.67
CA VAL A 163 10.51 -4.57 3.36
C VAL A 163 10.75 -4.70 1.86
N LYS A 164 11.65 -5.59 1.48
CA LYS A 164 11.81 -6.04 0.10
C LYS A 164 12.13 -7.53 0.08
N ILE A 165 11.97 -8.16 -1.08
CA ILE A 165 12.40 -9.54 -1.29
C ILE A 165 13.93 -9.56 -1.42
N LYS A 166 14.57 -10.53 -0.75
CA LYS A 166 16.03 -10.73 -0.83
C LYS A 166 16.48 -11.15 -2.22
#